data_50b05bf1c52e439eeaa9b995e750b553
#
_entry.id   50b05bf1c52e439eeaa9b995e750b553
#
_cell.length_a   1.000
_cell.length_b   1.000
_cell.length_c   1.000
_cell.angle_alpha   90.00
_cell.angle_beta   90.00
_cell.angle_gamma   90.00
#
_symmetry.space_group_name_H-M   'P 1'
#
loop_
_entity.id
_entity.type
_entity.pdbx_description
1 polymer ?
#
loop_
_entity_poly.entity_id
_entity_poly.type
_entity_poly.pdbx_seq_one_letter_code
_entity_poly.pdbx_strand_id
1 'polypeptide(L)'
;MALTPADRTRFNGTVLVEWLNVSGGIDAPAVWMMGHREIIRAGYAYVAVSAQQVGVAGGAALLGLDMSLKSQDPARYASLQHPGDAFCYDIFSQAGALIQDRDVLRGLGPQHVVAVGESQSAMFLTTYINAVDPLVQCYDGYLVHSRFAPAAPLDGMSIFDDSPTGTPRAVRFRPDLRVPLITIITETDLFGGVGHGYYHARQPDNRWLRVWEIPGAAHADNYTIQVAPIDTGSAPLDAIVAAYAPTKSLMGQQLDHYINFAPQHHYVVQAALAALNRWVRTGQPAPAAPRIAVHHADQPRPVLDANGLTRDGVRTPWVDVPIARTSGMGTEESVMSAIFGRGQPFDSATLRRLYPGGVDEYLDKFTTALDRALQGGFILLADRREILQLAAATYPRDEAQRPANQGWTQQGS
;
A
#
# COMPACT_ATOMS: atom_id res chain seq x y z
N MET A 1 -20.55 -17.52 -5.78
CA MET A 1 -21.22 -16.93 -4.60
C MET A 1 -22.43 -16.13 -5.09
N ALA A 2 -23.60 -16.23 -4.46
CA ALA A 2 -24.78 -15.45 -4.89
C ALA A 2 -24.78 -14.12 -4.13
N LEU A 3 -25.02 -13.01 -4.83
CA LEU A 3 -25.21 -11.71 -4.18
C LEU A 3 -26.58 -11.67 -3.49
N THR A 4 -26.60 -11.22 -2.24
CA THR A 4 -27.86 -10.98 -1.51
C THR A 4 -28.49 -9.66 -1.95
N PRO A 5 -29.81 -9.43 -1.72
CA PRO A 5 -30.41 -8.11 -1.92
C PRO A 5 -29.71 -7.01 -1.11
N ALA A 6 -29.22 -7.31 0.10
CA ALA A 6 -28.47 -6.37 0.94
C ALA A 6 -27.13 -5.98 0.31
N ASP A 7 -26.42 -6.91 -0.35
CA ASP A 7 -25.18 -6.61 -1.05
C ASP A 7 -25.41 -5.63 -2.21
N ARG A 8 -26.51 -5.78 -2.93
CA ARG A 8 -26.89 -4.90 -4.06
C ARG A 8 -27.23 -3.48 -3.58
N THR A 9 -27.88 -3.32 -2.43
CA THR A 9 -28.24 -2.00 -1.89
C THR A 9 -27.04 -1.26 -1.31
N ARG A 10 -25.98 -1.97 -0.92
CA ARG A 10 -24.75 -1.39 -0.39
C ARG A 10 -23.74 -1.02 -1.47
N PHE A 11 -23.91 -1.52 -2.68
CA PHE A 11 -22.99 -1.22 -3.80
C PHE A 11 -22.98 0.26 -4.13
N ASN A 12 -21.81 0.90 -4.07
CA ASN A 12 -21.64 2.33 -4.29
C ASN A 12 -21.55 2.76 -5.76
N GLY A 13 -21.62 1.80 -6.70
CA GLY A 13 -21.53 2.04 -8.15
C GLY A 13 -20.11 1.94 -8.71
N THR A 14 -19.08 1.74 -7.87
CA THR A 14 -17.69 1.64 -8.32
C THR A 14 -17.16 0.22 -8.16
N VAL A 15 -16.51 -0.29 -9.21
CA VAL A 15 -15.77 -1.54 -9.21
C VAL A 15 -14.28 -1.22 -9.17
N LEU A 16 -13.56 -1.79 -8.21
CA LEU A 16 -12.11 -1.80 -8.19
C LEU A 16 -11.60 -3.05 -8.89
N VAL A 17 -10.70 -2.88 -9.85
CA VAL A 17 -10.07 -3.96 -10.60
C VAL A 17 -8.59 -3.98 -10.27
N GLU A 18 -8.16 -4.98 -9.52
CA GLU A 18 -6.77 -5.10 -9.11
C GLU A 18 -5.99 -5.98 -10.06
N TRP A 19 -4.87 -5.46 -10.57
CA TRP A 19 -3.81 -6.25 -11.16
C TRP A 19 -3.06 -6.95 -10.03
N LEU A 20 -3.22 -8.26 -9.91
CA LEU A 20 -2.61 -9.02 -8.82
C LEU A 20 -1.08 -9.01 -8.92
N ASN A 21 -0.43 -8.89 -7.77
CA ASN A 21 1.03 -8.86 -7.65
C ASN A 21 1.59 -10.29 -7.61
N VAL A 22 2.54 -10.60 -8.49
CA VAL A 22 3.13 -11.94 -8.59
C VAL A 22 4.59 -12.03 -8.11
N SER A 23 5.15 -10.96 -7.55
CA SER A 23 6.55 -10.92 -7.11
C SER A 23 6.90 -12.00 -6.07
N GLY A 24 5.95 -12.39 -5.24
CA GLY A 24 6.09 -13.46 -4.25
C GLY A 24 5.88 -14.88 -4.78
N GLY A 25 5.60 -15.07 -6.08
CA GLY A 25 5.22 -16.38 -6.63
C GLY A 25 3.78 -16.79 -6.31
N ILE A 26 2.94 -15.84 -5.94
CA ILE A 26 1.53 -15.96 -5.61
C ILE A 26 0.76 -14.82 -6.29
N ASP A 27 -0.48 -15.05 -6.63
CA ASP A 27 -1.42 -13.97 -7.01
C ASP A 27 -1.84 -13.16 -5.77
N ALA A 28 -1.04 -12.17 -5.38
CA ALA A 28 -1.27 -11.40 -4.17
C ALA A 28 -2.17 -10.18 -4.44
N PRO A 29 -3.30 -10.05 -3.73
CA PRO A 29 -4.17 -8.89 -3.81
C PRO A 29 -3.63 -7.76 -2.90
N ALA A 30 -2.50 -7.16 -3.27
CA ALA A 30 -1.73 -6.26 -2.40
C ALA A 30 -2.47 -4.96 -2.05
N VAL A 31 -3.23 -4.40 -2.99
CA VAL A 31 -4.08 -3.22 -2.71
C VAL A 31 -5.26 -3.60 -1.83
N TRP A 32 -5.86 -4.79 -2.04
CA TRP A 32 -6.88 -5.32 -1.13
C TRP A 32 -6.33 -5.46 0.30
N MET A 33 -5.14 -6.02 0.46
CA MET A 33 -4.54 -6.20 1.78
C MET A 33 -4.40 -4.89 2.56
N MET A 34 -4.12 -3.77 1.88
CA MET A 34 -4.02 -2.44 2.50
C MET A 34 -5.38 -1.72 2.61
N GLY A 35 -6.27 -1.91 1.65
CA GLY A 35 -7.46 -1.08 1.44
C GLY A 35 -8.79 -1.75 1.73
N HIS A 36 -8.85 -3.06 2.06
CA HIS A 36 -10.09 -3.82 2.14
C HIS A 36 -11.12 -3.24 3.12
N ARG A 37 -10.69 -2.61 4.20
CA ARG A 37 -11.60 -1.97 5.16
C ARG A 37 -12.41 -0.86 4.50
N GLU A 38 -11.77 0.01 3.72
CA GLU A 38 -12.47 1.04 2.96
C GLU A 38 -13.30 0.43 1.84
N ILE A 39 -12.77 -0.57 1.14
CA ILE A 39 -13.47 -1.26 0.05
C ILE A 39 -14.79 -1.86 0.58
N ILE A 40 -14.75 -2.55 1.72
CA ILE A 40 -15.92 -3.17 2.34
C ILE A 40 -16.90 -2.12 2.88
N ARG A 41 -16.41 -1.16 3.69
CA ARG A 41 -17.29 -0.20 4.38
C ARG A 41 -17.95 0.79 3.44
N ALA A 42 -17.26 1.18 2.35
CA ALA A 42 -17.80 2.09 1.36
C ALA A 42 -18.61 1.39 0.24
N GLY A 43 -18.68 0.06 0.25
CA GLY A 43 -19.53 -0.72 -0.65
C GLY A 43 -19.03 -0.81 -2.08
N TYR A 44 -17.73 -0.86 -2.30
CA TYR A 44 -17.18 -1.18 -3.63
C TYR A 44 -17.46 -2.65 -4.00
N ALA A 45 -17.56 -2.93 -5.29
CA ALA A 45 -17.27 -4.26 -5.79
C ALA A 45 -15.77 -4.39 -6.08
N TYR A 46 -15.22 -5.58 -5.86
CA TYR A 46 -13.80 -5.83 -6.06
C TYR A 46 -13.60 -7.02 -6.98
N VAL A 47 -12.71 -6.86 -7.95
CA VAL A 47 -12.31 -7.86 -8.93
C VAL A 47 -10.79 -7.95 -8.94
N ALA A 48 -10.27 -9.15 -8.77
CA ALA A 48 -8.86 -9.46 -8.84
C ALA A 48 -8.54 -10.15 -10.19
N VAL A 49 -7.49 -9.70 -10.88
CA VAL A 49 -7.12 -10.17 -12.20
C VAL A 49 -5.75 -10.83 -12.19
N SER A 50 -5.70 -12.13 -12.42
CA SER A 50 -4.47 -12.90 -12.67
C SER A 50 -3.94 -12.61 -14.06
N ALA A 51 -3.34 -11.44 -14.25
CA ALA A 51 -2.90 -10.99 -15.56
C ALA A 51 -1.58 -11.61 -16.02
N GLN A 52 -0.83 -12.27 -15.12
CA GLN A 52 0.48 -12.84 -15.39
C GLN A 52 0.54 -14.35 -15.12
N GLN A 53 1.32 -15.03 -15.95
CA GLN A 53 1.43 -16.50 -15.94
C GLN A 53 1.92 -17.05 -14.59
N VAL A 54 2.84 -16.37 -13.94
CA VAL A 54 3.42 -16.80 -12.65
C VAL A 54 2.32 -17.01 -11.61
N GLY A 55 1.35 -16.13 -11.50
CA GLY A 55 0.24 -16.25 -10.56
C GLY A 55 -0.68 -17.45 -10.85
N VAL A 56 -0.83 -17.84 -12.12
CA VAL A 56 -1.71 -18.92 -12.54
C VAL A 56 -1.01 -20.29 -12.56
N ALA A 57 0.16 -20.37 -13.18
CA ALA A 57 0.84 -21.63 -13.51
C ALA A 57 2.21 -21.81 -12.82
N GLY A 58 2.64 -20.86 -12.02
CA GLY A 58 3.98 -20.83 -11.43
C GLY A 58 5.04 -20.32 -12.40
N GLY A 59 6.26 -20.18 -11.90
CA GLY A 59 7.41 -19.67 -12.66
C GLY A 59 8.43 -18.97 -11.79
N ALA A 60 9.29 -18.15 -12.38
CA ALA A 60 10.28 -17.38 -11.67
C ALA A 60 9.62 -16.29 -10.81
N ALA A 61 9.98 -16.24 -9.53
CA ALA A 61 9.50 -15.27 -8.57
C ALA A 61 10.62 -14.84 -7.63
N LEU A 62 10.50 -13.63 -7.09
CA LEU A 62 11.51 -13.01 -6.21
C LEU A 62 11.84 -13.86 -4.97
N LEU A 63 10.85 -14.56 -4.42
CA LEU A 63 11.00 -15.40 -3.22
C LEU A 63 11.28 -16.87 -3.54
N GLY A 64 11.34 -17.26 -4.81
CA GLY A 64 11.58 -18.64 -5.23
C GLY A 64 10.50 -19.66 -4.79
N LEU A 65 9.31 -19.17 -4.42
CA LEU A 65 8.16 -19.99 -4.02
C LEU A 65 7.22 -20.18 -5.22
N ASP A 66 6.60 -21.35 -5.30
CA ASP A 66 5.47 -21.60 -6.20
C ASP A 66 4.18 -21.70 -5.40
N MET A 67 3.46 -20.60 -5.34
CA MET A 67 2.14 -20.47 -4.71
C MET A 67 1.09 -20.07 -5.76
N SER A 68 1.28 -20.48 -6.99
CA SER A 68 0.34 -20.24 -8.10
C SER A 68 -1.03 -20.87 -7.84
N LEU A 69 -2.07 -20.40 -8.53
CA LEU A 69 -3.42 -20.96 -8.41
C LEU A 69 -3.44 -22.47 -8.65
N LYS A 70 -2.70 -22.95 -9.65
CA LYS A 70 -2.62 -24.39 -9.96
C LYS A 70 -1.92 -25.20 -8.88
N SER A 71 -0.90 -24.66 -8.22
CA SER A 71 -0.21 -25.35 -7.14
C SER A 71 -1.04 -25.35 -5.85
N GLN A 72 -1.79 -24.28 -5.59
CA GLN A 72 -2.63 -24.12 -4.39
C GLN A 72 -3.90 -24.99 -4.42
N ASP A 73 -4.59 -25.05 -5.57
CA ASP A 73 -5.81 -25.85 -5.74
C ASP A 73 -5.85 -26.45 -7.16
N PRO A 74 -5.12 -27.56 -7.39
CA PRO A 74 -5.08 -28.23 -8.68
C PRO A 74 -6.45 -28.73 -9.14
N ALA A 75 -7.32 -29.15 -8.20
CA ALA A 75 -8.64 -29.66 -8.53
C ALA A 75 -9.51 -28.57 -9.19
N ARG A 76 -9.36 -27.34 -8.76
CA ARG A 76 -10.13 -26.19 -9.26
C ARG A 76 -9.48 -25.55 -10.48
N TYR A 77 -8.16 -25.44 -10.51
CA TYR A 77 -7.46 -24.57 -11.45
C TYR A 77 -6.60 -25.32 -12.49
N ALA A 78 -6.53 -26.67 -12.47
CA ALA A 78 -5.72 -27.44 -13.43
C ALA A 78 -6.06 -27.14 -14.90
N SER A 79 -7.33 -26.87 -15.20
CA SER A 79 -7.80 -26.58 -16.55
C SER A 79 -7.50 -25.18 -17.06
N LEU A 80 -7.08 -24.24 -16.17
CA LEU A 80 -6.71 -22.90 -16.60
C LEU A 80 -5.48 -22.96 -17.51
N GLN A 81 -5.51 -22.19 -18.59
CA GLN A 81 -4.37 -22.00 -19.48
C GLN A 81 -4.12 -20.51 -19.64
N HIS A 82 -2.97 -20.04 -19.14
CA HIS A 82 -2.54 -18.68 -19.35
C HIS A 82 -1.80 -18.60 -20.69
N PRO A 83 -2.13 -17.62 -21.56
CA PRO A 83 -1.55 -17.57 -22.93
C PRO A 83 -0.09 -17.07 -22.95
N GLY A 84 0.46 -16.68 -21.80
CA GLY A 84 1.77 -16.07 -21.65
C GLY A 84 1.69 -14.56 -21.35
N ASP A 85 2.76 -14.02 -20.77
CA ASP A 85 2.79 -12.65 -20.24
C ASP A 85 2.78 -11.57 -21.35
N ALA A 86 3.08 -11.94 -22.60
CA ALA A 86 2.89 -11.05 -23.75
C ALA A 86 1.43 -10.57 -23.91
N PHE A 87 0.47 -11.28 -23.33
CA PHE A 87 -0.96 -10.94 -23.35
C PHE A 87 -1.46 -10.31 -22.05
N CYS A 88 -0.60 -9.99 -21.08
CA CYS A 88 -1.02 -9.50 -19.77
C CYS A 88 -1.84 -8.20 -19.86
N TYR A 89 -1.50 -7.29 -20.77
CA TYR A 89 -2.22 -6.05 -21.01
C TYR A 89 -3.58 -6.26 -21.67
N ASP A 90 -3.68 -7.26 -22.58
CA ASP A 90 -4.94 -7.65 -23.22
C ASP A 90 -5.88 -8.30 -22.21
N ILE A 91 -5.36 -9.19 -21.35
CA ILE A 91 -6.12 -9.84 -20.26
C ILE A 91 -6.70 -8.77 -19.34
N PHE A 92 -5.88 -7.79 -18.93
CA PHE A 92 -6.34 -6.72 -18.06
C PHE A 92 -7.35 -5.80 -18.73
N SER A 93 -7.17 -5.50 -20.02
CA SER A 93 -8.14 -4.74 -20.82
C SER A 93 -9.48 -5.46 -20.96
N GLN A 94 -9.45 -6.78 -21.25
CA GLN A 94 -10.64 -7.60 -21.36
C GLN A 94 -11.39 -7.69 -20.02
N ALA A 95 -10.67 -7.80 -18.90
CA ALA A 95 -11.27 -7.79 -17.57
C ALA A 95 -12.04 -6.48 -17.32
N GLY A 96 -11.44 -5.32 -17.65
CA GLY A 96 -12.11 -4.01 -17.56
C GLY A 96 -13.35 -3.89 -18.43
N ALA A 97 -13.29 -4.41 -19.65
CA ALA A 97 -14.44 -4.42 -20.57
C ALA A 97 -15.56 -5.35 -20.12
N LEU A 98 -15.21 -6.56 -19.65
CA LEU A 98 -16.18 -7.55 -19.17
C LEU A 98 -16.96 -7.09 -17.93
N ILE A 99 -16.39 -6.23 -17.10
CA ILE A 99 -17.08 -5.69 -15.92
C ILE A 99 -18.28 -4.85 -16.28
N GLN A 100 -18.33 -4.26 -17.47
CA GLN A 100 -19.50 -3.53 -17.97
C GLN A 100 -20.68 -4.47 -18.30
N ASP A 101 -20.41 -5.78 -18.47
CA ASP A 101 -21.45 -6.78 -18.66
C ASP A 101 -22.12 -7.11 -17.32
N ARG A 102 -23.43 -6.86 -17.25
CA ARG A 102 -24.23 -7.10 -16.05
C ARG A 102 -24.29 -8.57 -15.62
N ASP A 103 -24.13 -9.49 -16.55
CA ASP A 103 -24.16 -10.94 -16.24
C ASP A 103 -22.89 -11.35 -15.51
N VAL A 104 -21.74 -10.78 -15.82
CA VAL A 104 -20.47 -11.01 -15.13
C VAL A 104 -20.55 -10.61 -13.65
N LEU A 105 -21.11 -9.45 -13.36
CA LEU A 105 -21.31 -8.95 -12.00
C LEU A 105 -22.70 -9.30 -11.42
N ARG A 106 -23.37 -10.33 -11.96
CA ARG A 106 -24.65 -10.85 -11.45
C ARG A 106 -25.72 -9.76 -11.23
N GLY A 107 -25.80 -8.84 -12.18
CA GLY A 107 -26.79 -7.74 -12.19
C GLY A 107 -26.39 -6.51 -11.40
N LEU A 108 -25.17 -6.41 -10.88
CA LEU A 108 -24.60 -5.12 -10.49
C LEU A 108 -24.36 -4.30 -11.78
N GLY A 109 -24.81 -3.04 -11.78
CA GLY A 109 -24.58 -2.11 -12.87
C GLY A 109 -23.48 -1.12 -12.45
N PRO A 110 -22.21 -1.34 -12.78
CA PRO A 110 -21.15 -0.40 -12.43
C PRO A 110 -21.37 0.92 -13.14
N GLN A 111 -21.12 2.01 -12.43
CA GLN A 111 -21.08 3.37 -12.98
C GLN A 111 -19.64 3.76 -13.30
N HIS A 112 -18.70 3.23 -12.52
CA HIS A 112 -17.28 3.51 -12.65
C HIS A 112 -16.44 2.25 -12.43
N VAL A 113 -15.37 2.14 -13.20
CA VAL A 113 -14.39 1.04 -13.10
C VAL A 113 -13.01 1.65 -12.89
N VAL A 114 -12.39 1.34 -11.75
CA VAL A 114 -11.10 1.90 -11.34
C VAL A 114 -10.06 0.80 -11.26
N ALA A 115 -8.96 0.95 -11.99
CA ALA A 115 -7.84 0.03 -11.95
C ALA A 115 -6.89 0.35 -10.79
N VAL A 116 -6.44 -0.69 -10.08
CA VAL A 116 -5.51 -0.54 -8.97
C VAL A 116 -4.38 -1.57 -9.08
N GLY A 117 -3.19 -1.24 -8.58
CA GLY A 117 -2.06 -2.16 -8.56
C GLY A 117 -0.95 -1.63 -7.68
N GLU A 118 -0.22 -2.55 -7.05
CA GLU A 118 0.84 -2.25 -6.08
C GLU A 118 2.16 -2.86 -6.53
N SER A 119 3.30 -2.17 -6.25
CA SER A 119 4.66 -2.66 -6.47
C SER A 119 4.90 -3.08 -7.91
N GLN A 120 5.19 -4.34 -8.17
CA GLN A 120 5.36 -4.92 -9.49
C GLN A 120 4.14 -4.61 -10.39
N SER A 121 2.92 -4.81 -9.91
CA SER A 121 1.70 -4.49 -10.66
C SER A 121 1.54 -3.00 -10.94
N ALA A 122 2.02 -2.12 -10.07
CA ALA A 122 2.07 -0.69 -10.31
C ALA A 122 2.98 -0.31 -11.48
N MET A 123 4.05 -1.07 -11.71
CA MET A 123 4.94 -0.88 -12.87
C MET A 123 4.23 -1.28 -14.17
N PHE A 124 3.47 -2.39 -14.16
CA PHE A 124 2.63 -2.79 -15.29
C PHE A 124 1.50 -1.79 -15.55
N LEU A 125 0.82 -1.31 -14.50
CA LEU A 125 -0.18 -0.24 -14.63
C LEU A 125 0.42 1.05 -15.19
N THR A 126 1.67 1.38 -14.87
CA THR A 126 2.33 2.55 -15.45
C THR A 126 2.44 2.44 -16.98
N THR A 127 2.82 1.27 -17.48
CA THR A 127 2.86 0.98 -18.92
C THR A 127 1.46 0.96 -19.52
N TYR A 128 0.51 0.33 -18.82
CA TYR A 128 -0.89 0.33 -19.24
C TYR A 128 -1.44 1.74 -19.44
N ILE A 129 -1.27 2.61 -18.47
CA ILE A 129 -1.73 4.01 -18.51
C ILE A 129 -1.08 4.78 -19.66
N ASN A 130 0.22 4.56 -19.90
CA ASN A 130 0.96 5.31 -20.90
C ASN A 130 0.73 4.83 -22.34
N ALA A 131 0.56 3.52 -22.55
CA ALA A 131 0.57 2.93 -23.88
C ALA A 131 -0.76 2.26 -24.27
N VAL A 132 -1.49 1.67 -23.33
CA VAL A 132 -2.69 0.86 -23.61
C VAL A 132 -3.98 1.65 -23.40
N ASP A 133 -4.11 2.37 -22.28
CA ASP A 133 -5.30 3.16 -21.96
C ASP A 133 -5.73 4.15 -23.08
N PRO A 134 -4.81 4.84 -23.78
CA PRO A 134 -5.19 5.72 -24.88
C PRO A 134 -5.96 5.04 -26.01
N LEU A 135 -5.77 3.73 -26.17
CA LEU A 135 -6.40 2.93 -27.22
C LEU A 135 -7.68 2.24 -26.73
N VAL A 136 -7.66 1.71 -25.50
CA VAL A 136 -8.73 0.84 -24.98
C VAL A 136 -9.78 1.59 -24.17
N GLN A 137 -9.36 2.52 -23.31
CA GLN A 137 -10.23 3.45 -22.54
C GLN A 137 -11.31 2.75 -21.69
N CYS A 138 -11.00 1.61 -21.07
CA CYS A 138 -11.97 0.83 -20.30
C CYS A 138 -12.01 1.14 -18.80
N TYR A 139 -11.09 1.97 -18.30
CA TYR A 139 -11.02 2.38 -16.89
C TYR A 139 -11.30 3.88 -16.74
N ASP A 140 -11.98 4.25 -15.64
CA ASP A 140 -12.36 5.63 -15.31
C ASP A 140 -11.39 6.29 -14.33
N GLY A 141 -10.42 5.55 -13.80
CA GLY A 141 -9.41 6.06 -12.88
C GLY A 141 -8.36 5.01 -12.53
N TYR A 142 -7.25 5.47 -11.96
CA TYR A 142 -6.11 4.62 -11.62
C TYR A 142 -5.56 4.93 -10.22
N LEU A 143 -5.31 3.87 -9.42
CA LEU A 143 -4.46 3.93 -8.22
C LEU A 143 -3.18 3.14 -8.48
N VAL A 144 -2.06 3.84 -8.60
CA VAL A 144 -0.73 3.25 -8.79
C VAL A 144 0.01 3.36 -7.47
N HIS A 145 0.15 2.23 -6.76
CA HIS A 145 0.65 2.18 -5.40
C HIS A 145 2.05 1.57 -5.35
N SER A 146 2.96 2.23 -4.64
CA SER A 146 4.33 1.74 -4.35
C SER A 146 5.14 1.34 -5.57
N ARG A 147 5.12 2.15 -6.64
CA ARG A 147 5.98 1.91 -7.82
C ARG A 147 7.37 2.51 -7.64
N PHE A 148 8.34 1.89 -8.31
CA PHE A 148 9.68 2.45 -8.52
C PHE A 148 9.75 3.35 -9.77
N ALA A 149 10.95 3.84 -10.14
CA ALA A 149 11.09 4.71 -11.29
C ALA A 149 10.80 4.04 -12.65
N PRO A 150 11.21 2.79 -12.91
CA PRO A 150 10.91 2.11 -14.16
C PRO A 150 9.42 1.78 -14.32
N ALA A 151 9.05 1.35 -15.52
CA ALA A 151 7.77 0.72 -15.82
C ALA A 151 8.04 -0.65 -16.45
N ALA A 152 7.05 -1.54 -16.41
CA ALA A 152 7.16 -2.87 -17.02
C ALA A 152 7.21 -2.76 -18.56
N PRO A 153 7.88 -3.69 -19.26
CA PRO A 153 7.94 -3.68 -20.71
C PRO A 153 6.58 -4.02 -21.35
N LEU A 154 6.39 -3.58 -22.60
CA LEU A 154 5.14 -3.82 -23.33
C LEU A 154 4.92 -5.27 -23.76
N ASP A 155 5.98 -6.03 -23.90
CA ASP A 155 5.92 -7.46 -24.24
C ASP A 155 5.51 -8.35 -23.05
N GLY A 156 5.29 -7.74 -21.88
CA GLY A 156 4.88 -8.44 -20.67
C GLY A 156 6.00 -9.22 -19.98
N MET A 157 7.24 -9.13 -20.46
CA MET A 157 8.37 -9.83 -19.83
C MET A 157 8.48 -9.49 -18.34
N SER A 158 8.97 -10.44 -17.56
CA SER A 158 9.19 -10.26 -16.13
C SER A 158 10.15 -9.08 -15.87
N ILE A 159 9.80 -8.23 -14.92
CA ILE A 159 10.68 -7.15 -14.46
C ILE A 159 11.85 -7.67 -13.59
N PHE A 160 11.84 -8.96 -13.25
CA PHE A 160 12.89 -9.63 -12.49
C PHE A 160 13.90 -10.35 -13.36
N ASP A 161 13.62 -10.49 -14.66
CA ASP A 161 14.60 -10.99 -15.62
C ASP A 161 15.61 -9.88 -15.93
N ASP A 162 16.82 -10.27 -16.31
CA ASP A 162 17.84 -9.31 -16.75
C ASP A 162 17.26 -8.43 -17.86
N SER A 163 16.96 -7.19 -17.51
CA SER A 163 16.30 -6.25 -18.42
C SER A 163 17.09 -6.13 -19.71
N PRO A 164 16.44 -6.24 -20.88
CA PRO A 164 17.09 -5.96 -22.15
C PRO A 164 17.77 -4.59 -22.08
N THR A 165 18.98 -4.51 -22.59
CA THR A 165 19.70 -3.25 -22.74
C THR A 165 18.79 -2.24 -23.46
N GLY A 166 18.32 -1.20 -22.75
CA GLY A 166 17.46 -0.18 -23.34
C GLY A 166 16.18 0.16 -22.57
N THR A 167 15.82 -0.57 -21.49
CA THR A 167 14.67 -0.19 -20.66
C THR A 167 14.94 1.16 -20.00
N PRO A 168 14.04 2.17 -20.12
CA PRO A 168 14.22 3.45 -19.47
C PRO A 168 14.33 3.29 -17.95
N ARG A 169 15.36 3.90 -17.34
CA ARG A 169 15.56 3.86 -15.88
C ARG A 169 14.47 4.60 -15.09
N ALA A 170 13.76 5.52 -15.75
CA ALA A 170 12.67 6.27 -15.15
C ALA A 170 11.59 6.54 -16.21
N VAL A 171 10.35 6.17 -15.87
CA VAL A 171 9.18 6.39 -16.72
C VAL A 171 8.18 7.26 -15.99
N ARG A 172 7.83 8.40 -16.59
CA ARG A 172 6.78 9.31 -16.10
C ARG A 172 5.44 8.94 -16.72
N PHE A 173 4.37 9.31 -16.05
CA PHE A 173 3.06 9.26 -16.67
C PHE A 173 2.97 10.31 -17.78
N ARG A 174 2.24 9.99 -18.84
CA ARG A 174 1.99 10.90 -19.95
C ARG A 174 1.29 12.19 -19.47
N PRO A 175 1.55 13.34 -20.08
CA PRO A 175 0.97 14.61 -19.63
C PRO A 175 -0.53 14.75 -19.96
N ASP A 176 -1.01 14.03 -20.96
CA ASP A 176 -2.38 14.06 -21.50
C ASP A 176 -3.23 12.89 -20.96
N LEU A 177 -3.13 12.61 -19.66
CA LEU A 177 -4.01 11.66 -19.00
C LEU A 177 -5.48 11.99 -19.24
N ARG A 178 -6.28 10.95 -19.48
CA ARG A 178 -7.70 11.06 -19.78
C ARG A 178 -8.57 11.08 -18.52
N VAL A 179 -8.14 10.39 -17.47
CA VAL A 179 -8.89 10.12 -16.24
C VAL A 179 -8.02 10.36 -14.98
N PRO A 180 -8.66 10.49 -13.80
CA PRO A 180 -7.96 10.65 -12.55
C PRO A 180 -6.94 9.53 -12.26
N LEU A 181 -5.76 9.91 -11.79
CA LEU A 181 -4.71 9.03 -11.33
C LEU A 181 -4.17 9.53 -9.99
N ILE A 182 -4.14 8.66 -9.00
CA ILE A 182 -3.38 8.87 -7.77
C ILE A 182 -2.22 7.88 -7.77
N THR A 183 -1.00 8.37 -7.53
CA THR A 183 0.13 7.49 -7.22
C THR A 183 0.58 7.71 -5.77
N ILE A 184 0.72 6.61 -5.02
CA ILE A 184 1.19 6.59 -3.64
C ILE A 184 2.62 6.04 -3.65
N ILE A 185 3.52 6.72 -2.96
CA ILE A 185 4.94 6.43 -2.93
C ILE A 185 5.41 6.45 -1.48
N THR A 186 5.99 5.35 -1.00
CA THR A 186 6.66 5.29 0.31
C THR A 186 8.07 5.86 0.25
N GLU A 187 8.76 5.98 1.37
CA GLU A 187 10.19 6.33 1.36
C GLU A 187 11.04 5.30 0.63
N THR A 188 10.75 4.01 0.83
CA THR A 188 11.45 2.93 0.13
C THR A 188 11.34 3.11 -1.39
N ASP A 189 10.12 3.32 -1.88
CA ASP A 189 9.86 3.49 -3.31
C ASP A 189 10.55 4.72 -3.87
N LEU A 190 10.52 5.82 -3.10
CA LEU A 190 11.06 7.10 -3.52
C LEU A 190 12.58 7.04 -3.70
N PHE A 191 13.28 6.39 -2.75
CA PHE A 191 14.74 6.38 -2.72
C PHE A 191 15.36 5.11 -3.30
N GLY A 192 14.59 4.06 -3.53
CA GLY A 192 15.01 2.84 -4.20
C GLY A 192 15.58 1.78 -3.27
N GLY A 193 14.74 1.08 -2.49
CA GLY A 193 15.17 -0.03 -1.63
C GLY A 193 15.65 -1.27 -2.40
N VAL A 194 15.07 -1.54 -3.58
CA VAL A 194 15.37 -2.71 -4.41
C VAL A 194 15.59 -2.36 -5.90
N GLY A 195 15.84 -1.09 -6.22
CA GLY A 195 16.03 -0.65 -7.60
C GLY A 195 16.13 0.86 -7.75
N HIS A 196 15.82 1.36 -8.93
CA HIS A 196 15.84 2.81 -9.19
C HIS A 196 14.64 3.49 -8.53
N GLY A 197 14.91 4.34 -7.53
CA GLY A 197 13.88 5.07 -6.78
C GLY A 197 12.99 5.95 -7.66
N TYR A 198 11.72 6.04 -7.31
CA TYR A 198 10.72 6.86 -7.98
C TYR A 198 11.12 8.34 -8.11
N TYR A 199 12.05 8.83 -7.27
CA TYR A 199 12.56 10.19 -7.35
C TYR A 199 12.90 10.62 -8.79
N HIS A 200 13.49 9.74 -9.58
CA HIS A 200 13.86 10.01 -10.96
C HIS A 200 12.66 10.09 -11.92
N ALA A 201 11.52 9.54 -11.52
CA ALA A 201 10.26 9.61 -12.26
C ALA A 201 9.30 10.68 -11.71
N ARG A 202 9.71 11.46 -10.69
CA ARG A 202 8.88 12.54 -10.13
C ARG A 202 8.41 13.49 -11.22
N GLN A 203 7.16 13.92 -11.09
CA GLN A 203 6.53 14.93 -11.92
C GLN A 203 5.55 15.76 -11.09
N PRO A 204 5.23 17.00 -11.50
CA PRO A 204 4.26 17.81 -10.78
C PRO A 204 2.85 17.23 -10.88
N ASP A 205 2.01 17.53 -9.91
CA ASP A 205 0.57 17.32 -10.02
C ASP A 205 0.02 18.12 -11.22
N ASN A 206 -1.03 17.59 -11.81
CA ASN A 206 -1.73 18.27 -12.91
C ASN A 206 -3.25 18.07 -12.77
N ARG A 207 -4.02 18.37 -13.83
CA ARG A 207 -5.47 18.20 -13.83
C ARG A 207 -5.92 16.78 -13.44
N TRP A 208 -5.16 15.74 -13.81
CA TRP A 208 -5.54 14.35 -13.68
C TRP A 208 -4.58 13.52 -12.81
N LEU A 209 -3.47 14.09 -12.32
CA LEU A 209 -2.48 13.40 -11.51
C LEU A 209 -2.37 14.01 -10.11
N ARG A 210 -2.36 13.15 -9.10
CA ARG A 210 -1.89 13.43 -7.73
C ARG A 210 -0.81 12.44 -7.34
N VAL A 211 0.24 12.95 -6.71
CA VAL A 211 1.31 12.12 -6.15
C VAL A 211 1.34 12.33 -4.65
N TRP A 212 1.13 11.26 -3.91
CA TRP A 212 1.20 11.25 -2.45
C TRP A 212 2.44 10.48 -2.01
N GLU A 213 3.38 11.18 -1.39
CA GLU A 213 4.60 10.59 -0.85
C GLU A 213 4.48 10.51 0.67
N ILE A 214 4.65 9.31 1.24
CA ILE A 214 4.41 9.04 2.66
C ILE A 214 5.74 8.97 3.40
N PRO A 215 6.11 9.99 4.19
CA PRO A 215 7.32 9.97 5.01
C PRO A 215 7.23 8.92 6.11
N GLY A 216 8.34 8.28 6.44
CA GLY A 216 8.42 7.26 7.48
C GLY A 216 7.73 5.94 7.17
N ALA A 217 7.20 5.74 5.96
CA ALA A 217 6.57 4.50 5.52
C ALA A 217 7.54 3.65 4.70
N ALA A 218 7.52 2.34 4.91
CA ALA A 218 8.23 1.35 4.11
C ALA A 218 7.35 0.79 2.99
N HIS A 219 7.98 0.20 1.97
CA HIS A 219 7.29 -0.46 0.85
C HIS A 219 6.33 -1.54 1.34
N ALA A 220 6.85 -2.46 2.17
CA ALA A 220 6.05 -3.47 2.83
C ALA A 220 5.71 -3.04 4.26
N ASP A 221 4.58 -3.49 4.75
CA ASP A 221 4.02 -3.13 6.05
C ASP A 221 3.64 -4.39 6.83
N ASN A 222 3.85 -4.37 8.13
CA ASN A 222 3.47 -5.48 9.00
C ASN A 222 1.97 -5.78 8.98
N TYR A 223 1.14 -4.80 8.71
CA TYR A 223 -0.30 -4.98 8.56
C TYR A 223 -0.63 -5.98 7.45
N THR A 224 0.01 -5.85 6.29
CA THR A 224 -0.23 -6.73 5.14
C THR A 224 0.11 -8.19 5.42
N ILE A 225 1.12 -8.45 6.28
CA ILE A 225 1.56 -9.81 6.58
C ILE A 225 0.78 -10.40 7.75
N GLN A 226 0.54 -9.63 8.81
CA GLN A 226 0.05 -10.15 10.08
C GLN A 226 -1.45 -9.92 10.31
N VAL A 227 -2.01 -8.86 9.77
CA VAL A 227 -3.40 -8.46 10.03
C VAL A 227 -4.30 -8.67 8.83
N ALA A 228 -3.89 -8.20 7.65
CA ALA A 228 -4.73 -8.26 6.46
C ALA A 228 -5.23 -9.67 6.08
N PRO A 229 -4.48 -10.77 6.29
CA PRO A 229 -4.96 -12.11 6.00
C PRO A 229 -6.13 -12.57 6.89
N ILE A 230 -6.27 -11.99 8.08
CA ILE A 230 -7.32 -12.36 9.05
C ILE A 230 -8.39 -11.28 9.21
N ASP A 231 -8.17 -10.07 8.69
CA ASP A 231 -9.08 -8.95 8.82
C ASP A 231 -10.18 -9.00 7.74
N THR A 232 -11.39 -9.22 8.16
CA THR A 232 -12.59 -9.19 7.31
C THR A 232 -13.29 -7.83 7.29
N GLY A 233 -12.58 -6.76 7.69
CA GLY A 233 -13.07 -5.38 7.78
C GLY A 233 -13.09 -4.82 9.21
N SER A 234 -12.73 -5.63 10.22
CA SER A 234 -12.75 -5.24 11.64
C SER A 234 -11.80 -6.10 12.47
N ALA A 235 -10.47 -6.00 12.23
CA ALA A 235 -9.50 -6.69 13.08
C ALA A 235 -9.58 -6.19 14.54
N PRO A 236 -9.37 -7.06 15.52
CA PRO A 236 -9.27 -6.66 16.91
C PRO A 236 -8.08 -5.70 17.12
N LEU A 237 -8.26 -4.70 17.99
CA LEU A 237 -7.22 -3.71 18.26
C LEU A 237 -5.90 -4.33 18.75
N ASP A 238 -5.98 -5.37 19.57
CA ASP A 238 -4.82 -6.10 20.10
C ASP A 238 -4.01 -6.80 18.99
N ALA A 239 -4.66 -7.31 17.95
CA ALA A 239 -3.97 -7.86 16.78
C ALA A 239 -3.21 -6.76 16.01
N ILE A 240 -3.81 -5.58 15.87
CA ILE A 240 -3.18 -4.43 15.23
C ILE A 240 -2.00 -3.93 16.06
N VAL A 241 -2.17 -3.82 17.39
CA VAL A 241 -1.09 -3.44 18.32
C VAL A 241 0.06 -4.44 18.24
N ALA A 242 -0.24 -5.74 18.19
CA ALA A 242 0.79 -6.78 18.08
C ALA A 242 1.56 -6.70 16.75
N ALA A 243 0.87 -6.45 15.64
CA ALA A 243 1.49 -6.31 14.32
C ALA A 243 2.47 -5.12 14.24
N TYR A 244 2.16 -4.05 14.95
CA TYR A 244 3.02 -2.85 14.99
C TYR A 244 3.92 -2.78 16.24
N ALA A 245 4.05 -3.86 16.99
CA ALA A 245 5.07 -3.94 18.04
C ALA A 245 6.48 -3.93 17.43
N PRO A 246 7.44 -3.18 18.02
CA PRO A 246 8.82 -3.20 17.56
C PRO A 246 9.37 -4.62 17.52
N THR A 247 9.79 -5.09 16.35
CA THR A 247 10.34 -6.44 16.16
C THR A 247 11.58 -6.43 15.29
N LYS A 248 12.49 -7.35 15.58
CA LYS A 248 13.66 -7.69 14.75
C LYS A 248 13.47 -9.01 14.01
N SER A 249 12.30 -9.61 14.13
CA SER A 249 11.97 -10.87 13.45
C SER A 249 11.01 -10.60 12.28
N LEU A 250 11.35 -11.13 11.13
CA LEU A 250 10.57 -11.01 9.90
C LEU A 250 10.46 -12.38 9.23
N MET A 251 9.25 -12.95 9.12
CA MET A 251 8.99 -14.24 8.49
C MET A 251 9.95 -15.36 8.95
N GLY A 252 10.25 -15.39 10.26
CA GLY A 252 11.15 -16.37 10.86
C GLY A 252 12.65 -16.04 10.76
N GLN A 253 13.03 -14.96 10.10
CA GLN A 253 14.41 -14.47 10.05
C GLN A 253 14.66 -13.46 11.17
N GLN A 254 15.80 -13.55 11.83
CA GLN A 254 16.25 -12.56 12.82
C GLN A 254 17.13 -11.52 12.13
N LEU A 255 16.81 -10.25 12.34
CA LEU A 255 17.54 -9.10 11.80
C LEU A 255 18.34 -8.38 12.90
N ASP A 256 19.36 -7.61 12.52
CA ASP A 256 20.14 -6.80 13.45
C ASP A 256 19.41 -5.52 13.90
N HIS A 257 18.39 -5.11 13.17
CA HIS A 257 17.62 -3.89 13.41
C HIS A 257 16.12 -4.20 13.57
N TYR A 258 15.39 -3.25 14.14
CA TYR A 258 13.92 -3.29 14.09
C TYR A 258 13.46 -2.93 12.69
N ILE A 259 12.54 -3.71 12.13
CA ILE A 259 11.80 -3.30 10.91
C ILE A 259 10.92 -2.09 11.21
N ASN A 260 10.44 -1.42 10.19
CA ASN A 260 9.50 -0.32 10.34
C ASN A 260 8.20 -0.81 10.99
N PHE A 261 7.74 -0.10 12.00
CA PHE A 261 6.51 -0.40 12.73
C PHE A 261 5.54 0.80 12.80
N ALA A 262 5.67 1.76 11.89
CA ALA A 262 4.75 2.87 11.80
C ALA A 262 3.49 2.46 11.01
N PRO A 263 2.28 2.61 11.58
CA PRO A 263 1.07 2.04 10.98
C PRO A 263 0.40 2.93 9.93
N GLN A 264 1.01 4.02 9.50
CA GLN A 264 0.34 5.02 8.64
C GLN A 264 0.02 4.55 7.22
N HIS A 265 0.75 3.57 6.70
CA HIS A 265 0.71 3.22 5.27
C HIS A 265 -0.70 2.83 4.82
N HIS A 266 -1.30 1.82 5.44
CA HIS A 266 -2.62 1.35 5.05
C HIS A 266 -3.74 2.39 5.26
N TYR A 267 -3.64 3.27 6.28
CA TYR A 267 -4.61 4.34 6.47
C TYR A 267 -4.58 5.38 5.34
N VAL A 268 -3.37 5.70 4.84
CA VAL A 268 -3.22 6.62 3.70
C VAL A 268 -3.72 5.97 2.40
N VAL A 269 -3.48 4.67 2.20
CA VAL A 269 -4.02 3.92 1.03
C VAL A 269 -5.54 3.95 1.03
N GLN A 270 -6.19 3.73 2.16
CA GLN A 270 -7.65 3.81 2.30
C GLN A 270 -8.18 5.21 1.96
N ALA A 271 -7.50 6.25 2.46
CA ALA A 271 -7.85 7.63 2.13
C ALA A 271 -7.69 7.95 0.64
N ALA A 272 -6.66 7.39 -0.01
CA ALA A 272 -6.45 7.56 -1.44
C ALA A 272 -7.53 6.86 -2.28
N LEU A 273 -7.96 5.65 -1.90
CA LEU A 273 -9.08 4.96 -2.54
C LEU A 273 -10.37 5.80 -2.47
N ALA A 274 -10.70 6.32 -1.29
CA ALA A 274 -11.86 7.19 -1.10
C ALA A 274 -11.75 8.49 -1.90
N ALA A 275 -10.57 9.12 -1.92
CA ALA A 275 -10.32 10.35 -2.66
C ALA A 275 -10.40 10.14 -4.17
N LEU A 276 -9.84 9.04 -4.69
CA LEU A 276 -9.92 8.68 -6.11
C LEU A 276 -11.35 8.40 -6.53
N ASN A 277 -12.10 7.62 -5.76
CA ASN A 277 -13.51 7.34 -6.04
C ASN A 277 -14.34 8.63 -6.10
N ARG A 278 -14.15 9.54 -5.14
CA ARG A 278 -14.81 10.85 -5.18
C ARG A 278 -14.41 11.63 -6.44
N TRP A 279 -13.13 11.64 -6.81
CA TRP A 279 -12.64 12.35 -7.98
C TRP A 279 -13.27 11.80 -9.27
N VAL A 280 -13.26 10.48 -9.45
CA VAL A 280 -13.90 9.81 -10.59
C VAL A 280 -15.40 10.15 -10.67
N ARG A 281 -16.11 10.11 -9.56
CA ARG A 281 -17.57 10.29 -9.51
C ARG A 281 -18.03 11.74 -9.65
N THR A 282 -17.25 12.68 -9.14
CA THR A 282 -17.69 14.09 -9.00
C THR A 282 -16.85 15.07 -9.79
N GLY A 283 -15.71 14.64 -10.32
CA GLY A 283 -14.73 15.52 -10.95
C GLY A 283 -13.91 16.38 -9.94
N GLN A 284 -14.18 16.27 -8.60
CA GLN A 284 -13.44 17.00 -7.59
C GLN A 284 -12.07 16.34 -7.37
N PRO A 285 -10.96 17.01 -7.70
CA PRO A 285 -9.63 16.42 -7.55
C PRO A 285 -9.31 15.99 -6.11
N ALA A 286 -8.58 14.88 -5.99
CA ALA A 286 -8.00 14.48 -4.71
C ALA A 286 -7.09 15.59 -4.15
N PRO A 287 -6.90 15.68 -2.82
CA PRO A 287 -6.02 16.66 -2.20
C PRO A 287 -4.61 16.61 -2.79
N ALA A 288 -4.01 17.78 -3.01
CA ALA A 288 -2.60 17.89 -3.32
C ALA A 288 -1.77 17.78 -2.03
N ALA A 289 -0.63 17.11 -2.10
CA ALA A 289 0.30 16.98 -0.99
C ALA A 289 1.66 17.59 -1.34
N PRO A 290 2.39 18.15 -0.37
CA PRO A 290 3.80 18.44 -0.55
C PRO A 290 4.58 17.18 -0.92
N ARG A 291 5.71 17.33 -1.61
CA ARG A 291 6.64 16.23 -1.84
C ARG A 291 7.57 16.08 -0.64
N ILE A 292 8.04 14.87 -0.38
CA ILE A 292 9.11 14.64 0.58
C ILE A 292 10.32 15.53 0.24
N ALA A 293 10.89 16.20 1.22
CA ALA A 293 12.09 17.00 1.03
C ALA A 293 13.31 16.11 0.80
N VAL A 294 14.10 16.45 -0.23
CA VAL A 294 15.23 15.63 -0.69
C VAL A 294 16.49 16.46 -0.77
N HIS A 295 17.59 15.92 -0.24
CA HIS A 295 18.96 16.38 -0.47
C HIS A 295 19.60 15.65 -1.66
N HIS A 296 20.53 16.29 -2.35
CA HIS A 296 21.40 15.69 -3.37
C HIS A 296 20.64 15.02 -4.52
N ALA A 297 20.25 15.80 -5.52
CA ALA A 297 19.45 15.33 -6.66
C ALA A 297 20.06 14.12 -7.39
N ASP A 298 21.39 14.02 -7.45
CA ASP A 298 22.10 12.91 -8.11
C ASP A 298 22.11 11.61 -7.27
N GLN A 299 22.06 11.76 -5.95
CA GLN A 299 21.93 10.66 -4.98
C GLN A 299 20.86 11.04 -3.96
N PRO A 300 19.60 10.92 -4.32
CA PRO A 300 18.50 11.44 -3.51
C PRO A 300 18.47 10.78 -2.13
N ARG A 301 18.42 11.62 -1.10
CA ARG A 301 18.29 11.22 0.31
C ARG A 301 17.26 12.09 1.01
N PRO A 302 16.52 11.56 2.00
CA PRO A 302 15.53 12.34 2.73
C PRO A 302 16.20 13.47 3.54
N VAL A 303 15.56 14.63 3.55
CA VAL A 303 15.85 15.67 4.56
C VAL A 303 15.17 15.27 5.85
N LEU A 304 15.94 15.18 6.94
CA LEU A 304 15.42 14.76 8.23
C LEU A 304 15.16 15.97 9.14
N ASP A 305 14.23 15.83 10.06
CA ASP A 305 13.98 16.76 11.15
C ASP A 305 14.93 16.51 12.36
N ALA A 306 14.77 17.25 13.45
CA ALA A 306 15.58 17.11 14.65
C ALA A 306 15.41 15.75 15.36
N ASN A 307 14.35 15.02 15.09
CA ASN A 307 14.08 13.69 15.64
C ASN A 307 14.52 12.56 14.69
N GLY A 308 15.05 12.91 13.51
CA GLY A 308 15.51 11.99 12.50
C GLY A 308 14.40 11.39 11.63
N LEU A 309 13.27 12.08 11.53
CA LEU A 309 12.15 11.72 10.66
C LEU A 309 12.15 12.56 9.40
N THR A 310 11.70 11.96 8.30
CA THR A 310 11.65 12.62 7.00
C THR A 310 10.69 13.80 6.98
N ARG A 311 11.12 14.91 6.38
CA ARG A 311 10.36 16.15 6.28
C ARG A 311 9.46 16.19 5.06
N ASP A 312 8.36 16.91 5.21
CA ASP A 312 7.35 17.16 4.18
C ASP A 312 6.61 15.86 3.74
N GLY A 313 6.01 15.80 2.57
CA GLY A 313 5.16 14.69 2.15
C GLY A 313 3.77 14.69 2.78
N VAL A 314 3.06 13.57 2.68
CA VAL A 314 1.77 13.34 3.36
C VAL A 314 2.01 13.15 4.85
N ARG A 315 1.80 14.21 5.62
CA ARG A 315 2.06 14.20 7.07
C ARG A 315 0.97 13.43 7.81
N THR A 316 1.42 12.53 8.67
CA THR A 316 0.57 11.74 9.56
C THR A 316 0.95 11.97 11.02
N PRO A 317 0.08 11.64 11.98
CA PRO A 317 0.40 11.87 13.40
C PRO A 317 1.63 11.07 13.88
N TRP A 318 1.95 9.93 13.28
CA TRP A 318 3.15 9.15 13.65
C TRP A 318 4.47 9.81 13.27
N VAL A 319 4.46 10.71 12.30
CA VAL A 319 5.63 11.49 11.88
C VAL A 319 5.66 12.84 12.56
N ASP A 320 4.49 13.48 12.81
CA ASP A 320 4.40 14.78 13.45
C ASP A 320 4.56 14.72 14.98
N VAL A 321 4.14 13.59 15.59
CA VAL A 321 4.15 13.36 17.04
C VAL A 321 4.71 11.96 17.33
N PRO A 322 6.02 11.73 17.08
CA PRO A 322 6.61 10.41 17.04
C PRO A 322 6.96 9.89 18.44
N ILE A 323 6.83 8.57 18.63
CA ILE A 323 7.39 7.81 19.74
C ILE A 323 8.57 6.95 19.32
N ALA A 324 8.90 6.99 18.04
CA ALA A 324 10.00 6.25 17.43
C ALA A 324 10.52 7.02 16.21
N ARG A 325 11.75 6.73 15.82
CA ARG A 325 12.26 7.05 14.49
C ARG A 325 11.89 5.92 13.56
N THR A 326 11.09 6.20 12.53
CA THR A 326 10.70 5.25 11.49
C THR A 326 11.14 5.76 10.13
N SER A 327 11.60 4.86 9.28
CA SER A 327 12.05 5.16 7.91
C SER A 327 11.71 4.01 6.97
N GLY A 328 11.40 4.34 5.74
CA GLY A 328 11.29 3.38 4.65
C GLY A 328 12.64 2.84 4.17
N MET A 329 13.74 3.43 4.62
CA MET A 329 15.09 3.00 4.21
C MET A 329 15.54 1.81 5.07
N GLY A 330 15.55 0.61 4.46
CA GLY A 330 16.06 -0.62 5.06
C GLY A 330 17.57 -0.79 4.93
N THR A 331 18.05 -2.03 4.96
CA THR A 331 19.44 -2.41 4.69
C THR A 331 19.53 -3.17 3.37
N GLU A 332 20.72 -3.17 2.77
CA GLU A 332 21.00 -3.94 1.55
C GLU A 332 21.29 -5.42 1.82
N GLU A 333 21.16 -5.89 3.08
CA GLU A 333 21.44 -7.28 3.48
C GLU A 333 20.52 -8.29 2.79
N SER A 334 19.28 -7.92 2.56
CA SER A 334 18.30 -8.71 1.82
C SER A 334 17.21 -7.85 1.23
N VAL A 335 16.53 -8.34 0.20
CA VAL A 335 15.35 -7.69 -0.38
C VAL A 335 14.29 -7.44 0.69
N MET A 336 14.06 -8.41 1.58
CA MET A 336 13.08 -8.27 2.68
C MET A 336 13.47 -7.15 3.63
N SER A 337 14.75 -7.06 4.05
CA SER A 337 15.22 -5.95 4.88
C SER A 337 15.05 -4.60 4.17
N ALA A 338 15.37 -4.53 2.88
CA ALA A 338 15.26 -3.32 2.10
C ALA A 338 13.81 -2.80 1.99
N ILE A 339 12.81 -3.69 1.82
CA ILE A 339 11.41 -3.29 1.62
C ILE A 339 10.64 -3.06 2.93
N PHE A 340 11.09 -3.61 4.07
CA PHE A 340 10.44 -3.40 5.38
C PHE A 340 10.99 -2.20 6.15
N GLY A 341 11.98 -1.51 5.63
CA GLY A 341 12.54 -0.32 6.24
C GLY A 341 13.10 -0.53 7.65
N ARG A 342 13.17 0.54 8.43
CA ARG A 342 13.71 0.53 9.80
C ARG A 342 12.85 1.27 10.78
N GLY A 343 12.88 0.81 12.05
CA GLY A 343 12.29 1.49 13.18
C GLY A 343 13.28 1.55 14.34
N GLN A 344 13.20 2.58 15.15
CA GLN A 344 13.95 2.75 16.39
C GLN A 344 13.06 3.42 17.42
N PRO A 345 12.59 2.68 18.45
CA PRO A 345 11.87 3.30 19.56
C PRO A 345 12.70 4.39 20.23
N PHE A 346 12.07 5.49 20.63
CA PHE A 346 12.76 6.48 21.44
C PHE A 346 12.96 5.99 22.87
N ASP A 347 14.09 6.37 23.46
CA ASP A 347 14.34 6.12 24.87
C ASP A 347 13.50 7.03 25.78
N SER A 348 13.42 6.68 27.07
CA SER A 348 12.64 7.44 28.05
C SER A 348 13.09 8.89 28.21
N ALA A 349 14.38 9.20 27.98
CA ALA A 349 14.88 10.58 28.06
C ALA A 349 14.36 11.41 26.87
N THR A 350 14.38 10.85 25.67
CA THR A 350 13.80 11.48 24.46
C THR A 350 12.31 11.68 24.62
N LEU A 351 11.56 10.68 25.10
CA LEU A 351 10.13 10.77 25.31
C LEU A 351 9.77 11.86 26.34
N ARG A 352 10.48 11.92 27.49
CA ARG A 352 10.27 12.99 28.48
C ARG A 352 10.61 14.38 27.94
N ARG A 353 11.58 14.51 27.05
CA ARG A 353 11.90 15.78 26.38
C ARG A 353 10.80 16.20 25.40
N LEU A 354 10.23 15.27 24.64
CA LEU A 354 9.18 15.55 23.67
C LEU A 354 7.80 15.76 24.31
N TYR A 355 7.55 15.01 25.38
CA TYR A 355 6.27 14.92 26.08
C TYR A 355 6.49 14.99 27.61
N PRO A 356 6.86 16.16 28.17
CA PRO A 356 7.11 16.31 29.60
C PRO A 356 5.86 16.02 30.45
N GLY A 357 4.64 16.20 29.92
CA GLY A 357 3.37 15.81 30.53
C GLY A 357 3.00 14.32 30.34
N GLY A 358 3.92 13.52 29.79
CA GLY A 358 3.72 12.07 29.61
C GLY A 358 2.71 11.72 28.52
N VAL A 359 1.97 10.61 28.74
CA VAL A 359 1.04 10.06 27.77
C VAL A 359 -0.12 11.02 27.43
N ASP A 360 -0.58 11.82 28.39
CA ASP A 360 -1.69 12.75 28.17
C ASP A 360 -1.29 13.84 27.18
N GLU A 361 -0.12 14.45 27.37
CA GLU A 361 0.41 15.45 26.44
C GLU A 361 0.69 14.84 25.05
N TYR A 362 1.23 13.62 25.00
CA TYR A 362 1.42 12.90 23.75
C TYR A 362 0.09 12.74 23.01
N LEU A 363 -0.95 12.25 23.68
CA LEU A 363 -2.26 12.02 23.07
C LEU A 363 -2.95 13.31 22.61
N ASP A 364 -2.80 14.41 23.34
CA ASP A 364 -3.31 15.72 22.94
C ASP A 364 -2.64 16.21 21.65
N LYS A 365 -1.30 16.15 21.61
CA LYS A 365 -0.52 16.50 20.41
C LYS A 365 -0.86 15.58 19.24
N PHE A 366 -0.94 14.27 19.50
CA PHE A 366 -1.25 13.26 18.49
C PHE A 366 -2.66 13.47 17.92
N THR A 367 -3.65 13.75 18.77
CA THR A 367 -5.02 14.08 18.35
C THR A 367 -5.05 15.29 17.44
N THR A 368 -4.31 16.35 17.82
CA THR A 368 -4.20 17.58 17.01
C THR A 368 -3.59 17.30 15.63
N ALA A 369 -2.54 16.45 15.57
CA ALA A 369 -1.92 16.07 14.31
C ALA A 369 -2.83 15.18 13.47
N LEU A 370 -3.56 14.25 14.11
CA LEU A 370 -4.55 13.40 13.44
C LEU A 370 -5.67 14.24 12.83
N ASP A 371 -6.23 15.19 13.57
CA ASP A 371 -7.30 16.05 13.09
C ASP A 371 -6.85 16.90 11.89
N ARG A 372 -5.58 17.33 11.84
CA ARG A 372 -5.00 17.96 10.63
C ARG A 372 -4.93 17.02 9.44
N ALA A 373 -4.51 15.77 9.64
CA ALA A 373 -4.46 14.77 8.56
C ALA A 373 -5.86 14.41 8.03
N LEU A 374 -6.86 14.35 8.93
CA LEU A 374 -8.28 14.19 8.58
C LEU A 374 -8.80 15.36 7.75
N GLN A 375 -8.54 16.60 8.18
CA GLN A 375 -8.92 17.82 7.44
C GLN A 375 -8.24 17.89 6.07
N GLY A 376 -6.98 17.45 5.99
CA GLY A 376 -6.24 17.32 4.74
C GLY A 376 -6.77 16.24 3.80
N GLY A 377 -7.60 15.32 4.29
CA GLY A 377 -8.14 14.20 3.51
C GLY A 377 -7.13 13.07 3.29
N PHE A 378 -6.08 12.99 4.10
CA PHE A 378 -5.03 11.97 4.02
C PHE A 378 -5.26 10.79 4.98
N ILE A 379 -6.21 10.92 5.88
CA ILE A 379 -6.74 9.87 6.76
C ILE A 379 -8.27 10.00 6.76
N LEU A 380 -8.99 8.89 6.92
CA LEU A 380 -10.46 8.89 6.91
C LEU A 380 -11.01 9.03 8.33
N LEU A 381 -12.09 9.79 8.47
CA LEU A 381 -12.78 9.97 9.78
C LEU A 381 -13.20 8.64 10.40
N ALA A 382 -13.54 7.66 9.57
CA ALA A 382 -13.91 6.32 10.02
C ALA A 382 -12.80 5.60 10.81
N ASP A 383 -11.53 5.95 10.56
CA ASP A 383 -10.36 5.33 11.21
C ASP A 383 -9.93 6.07 12.48
N ARG A 384 -10.45 7.27 12.74
CA ARG A 384 -10.01 8.16 13.83
C ARG A 384 -10.00 7.48 15.20
N ARG A 385 -11.06 6.74 15.53
CA ARG A 385 -11.18 6.08 16.85
C ARG A 385 -10.11 5.00 17.03
N GLU A 386 -9.91 4.16 16.04
CA GLU A 386 -8.92 3.09 16.07
C GLU A 386 -7.51 3.67 16.17
N ILE A 387 -7.19 4.70 15.39
CA ILE A 387 -5.89 5.38 15.41
C ILE A 387 -5.58 5.95 16.80
N LEU A 388 -6.54 6.58 17.47
CA LEU A 388 -6.33 7.10 18.83
C LEU A 388 -6.15 5.97 19.85
N GLN A 389 -6.91 4.87 19.72
CA GLN A 389 -6.74 3.70 20.55
C GLN A 389 -5.38 3.03 20.34
N LEU A 390 -4.94 2.94 19.10
CA LEU A 390 -3.60 2.41 18.75
C LEU A 390 -2.49 3.30 19.32
N ALA A 391 -2.60 4.62 19.20
CA ALA A 391 -1.65 5.57 19.78
C ALA A 391 -1.54 5.42 21.29
N ALA A 392 -2.68 5.30 21.98
CA ALA A 392 -2.71 5.12 23.44
C ALA A 392 -2.13 3.76 23.88
N ALA A 393 -2.35 2.71 23.09
CA ALA A 393 -1.87 1.36 23.38
C ALA A 393 -0.37 1.19 23.12
N THR A 394 0.19 1.92 22.15
CA THR A 394 1.60 1.78 21.73
C THR A 394 2.53 2.78 22.43
N TYR A 395 2.02 3.77 23.16
CA TYR A 395 2.88 4.68 23.92
C TYR A 395 3.67 3.89 24.99
N PRO A 396 5.02 4.00 25.03
CA PRO A 396 5.84 3.29 26.00
C PRO A 396 5.53 3.75 27.43
N ARG A 397 5.05 2.83 28.27
CA ARG A 397 4.84 3.07 29.70
C ARG A 397 6.09 2.68 30.47
N ASP A 398 6.49 3.48 31.45
CA ASP A 398 7.55 3.08 32.39
C ASP A 398 7.13 1.78 33.10
N GLU A 399 8.09 0.86 33.29
CA GLU A 399 7.83 -0.44 33.96
C GLU A 399 7.22 -0.27 35.36
N ALA A 400 7.45 0.86 36.02
CA ALA A 400 6.85 1.22 37.30
C ALA A 400 5.33 1.50 37.24
N GLN A 401 4.75 1.65 36.04
CA GLN A 401 3.32 1.93 35.82
C GLN A 401 2.54 0.73 35.23
N ARG A 402 3.17 -0.42 35.09
CA ARG A 402 2.43 -1.64 34.75
C ARG A 402 1.53 -2.03 35.93
N PRO A 403 0.20 -2.15 35.75
CA PRO A 403 -0.63 -2.72 36.79
C PRO A 403 -0.14 -4.15 37.09
N ALA A 404 0.18 -4.41 38.35
CA ALA A 404 0.50 -5.73 38.83
C ALA A 404 -0.77 -6.60 38.74
N ASN A 405 -1.01 -7.19 37.55
CA ASN A 405 -1.88 -8.35 37.40
C ASN A 405 -2.04 -8.71 35.90
N GLN A 406 -1.34 -9.74 35.51
CA GLN A 406 -1.83 -10.88 34.76
C GLN A 406 -0.70 -11.91 34.71
N GLY A 407 -0.54 -12.60 35.85
CA GLY A 407 0.20 -13.85 35.90
C GLY A 407 -0.57 -14.91 35.08
N TRP A 408 -0.03 -15.23 33.92
CA TRP A 408 -0.38 -16.47 33.24
C TRP A 408 0.28 -17.61 34.00
N THR A 409 -0.45 -18.28 34.87
CA THR A 409 -0.07 -19.60 35.38
C THR A 409 -0.01 -20.56 34.20
N GLN A 410 1.22 -20.99 33.88
CA GLN A 410 1.42 -22.26 33.17
C GLN A 410 0.80 -23.36 34.04
N GLN A 411 -0.31 -23.92 33.59
CA GLN A 411 -0.70 -25.25 34.05
C GLN A 411 -0.28 -26.22 32.94
N GLY A 412 0.76 -26.99 33.30
CA GLY A 412 1.17 -28.17 32.56
C GLY A 412 0.18 -29.31 32.76
N SER A 413 0.05 -30.07 31.76
CA SER A 413 0.07 -31.52 31.61
C SER A 413 -0.40 -31.89 30.22
#